data_3ec41bc846f33966f7028329214d1351
#
_entry.id   3ec41bc846f33966f7028329214d1351
#
_cell.length_a   1.000
_cell.length_b   1.000
_cell.length_c   1.000
_cell.angle_alpha   90.00
_cell.angle_beta   90.00
_cell.angle_gamma   90.00
#
_symmetry.space_group_name_H-M   'P 1'
#
loop_
_entity.id
_entity.type
_entity.pdbx_description
1 polymer ?
#
loop_
_entity_poly.entity_id
_entity_poly.type
_entity_poly.pdbx_seq_one_letter_code
_entity_poly.pdbx_strand_id
1 'polypeptide(L)'
;MEITYKNKKIKAVCENYKKAVKEYGEAIAEKIHLRVQQIEASENIEFMLAHNIGRCHKLKHNRDGEYAVDLTQPYRLVFEVKGNEIQIAKILEVVDYH
;
A
#
# COMPACT_ATOMS: atom_id res chain seq x y z
N MET A 1 -9.55 -6.28 2.41
CA MET A 1 -8.53 -7.19 2.99
C MET A 1 -8.13 -6.70 4.37
N GLU A 2 -7.72 -7.60 5.22
CA GLU A 2 -7.15 -7.26 6.51
C GLU A 2 -5.78 -6.63 6.32
N ILE A 3 -5.47 -5.58 7.10
CA ILE A 3 -4.21 -4.84 6.97
C ILE A 3 -3.27 -5.19 8.11
N THR A 4 -2.03 -5.53 7.78
CA THR A 4 -0.94 -5.65 8.73
C THR A 4 0.25 -4.80 8.24
N TYR A 5 1.29 -4.69 9.03
CA TYR A 5 2.44 -3.83 8.73
C TYR A 5 3.74 -4.58 8.97
N LYS A 6 4.74 -4.31 8.16
CA LYS A 6 6.05 -4.93 8.28
C LYS A 6 6.72 -4.59 9.61
N ASN A 7 6.59 -3.35 10.06
CA ASN A 7 7.22 -2.87 11.29
C ASN A 7 6.46 -1.67 11.87
N LYS A 8 6.90 -1.22 13.04
CA LYS A 8 6.26 -0.10 13.75
C LYS A 8 6.37 1.22 13.01
N LYS A 9 7.46 1.43 12.28
CA LYS A 9 7.68 2.67 11.53
C LYS A 9 6.63 2.84 10.43
N ILE A 10 6.43 1.82 9.60
CA ILE A 10 5.43 1.90 8.53
C ILE A 10 4.01 1.96 9.10
N LYS A 11 3.76 1.23 10.18
CA LYS A 11 2.46 1.30 10.85
C LYS A 11 2.15 2.72 11.31
N ALA A 12 3.12 3.38 11.94
CA ALA A 12 2.94 4.76 12.43
C ALA A 12 2.63 5.72 11.29
N VAL A 13 3.33 5.60 10.17
CA VAL A 13 3.10 6.44 8.98
C VAL A 13 1.68 6.22 8.42
N CYS A 14 1.25 4.96 8.34
CA CYS A 14 -0.06 4.63 7.76
C CYS A 14 -1.22 4.99 8.69
N GLU A 15 -1.04 4.90 10.00
CA GLU A 15 -2.11 5.13 10.97
C GLU A 15 -2.15 6.55 11.54
N ASN A 16 -1.05 7.29 11.45
CA ASN A 16 -0.96 8.62 12.00
C ASN A 16 -0.64 9.63 10.89
N TYR A 17 -1.67 10.37 10.49
CA TYR A 17 -1.58 11.34 9.40
C TYR A 17 -0.47 12.39 9.66
N LYS A 18 -0.36 12.89 10.89
CA LYS A 18 0.64 13.90 11.24
C LYS A 18 2.06 13.37 11.05
N LYS A 19 2.30 12.11 11.39
CA LYS A 19 3.59 11.45 11.15
C LYS A 19 3.88 11.29 9.67
N ALA A 20 2.88 10.92 8.89
CA ALA A 20 3.03 10.80 7.44
C ALA A 20 3.36 12.17 6.81
N VAL A 21 2.70 13.23 7.25
CA VAL A 21 2.97 14.59 6.78
C VAL A 21 4.40 15.01 7.12
N LYS A 22 4.84 14.71 8.34
CA LYS A 22 6.20 15.05 8.78
C LYS A 22 7.26 14.33 7.94
N GLU A 23 7.03 13.06 7.60
CA GLU A 23 7.99 12.24 6.83
C GLU A 23 7.97 12.55 5.34
N TYR A 24 6.78 12.73 4.77
CA TYR A 24 6.61 12.73 3.30
C TYR A 24 5.91 13.98 2.76
N GLY A 25 5.42 14.85 3.61
CA GLY A 25 4.63 16.00 3.17
C GLY A 25 3.15 15.66 3.01
N GLU A 26 2.34 16.69 2.89
CA GLU A 26 0.89 16.59 2.93
C GLU A 26 0.30 15.78 1.77
N ALA A 27 0.77 16.04 0.54
CA ALA A 27 0.24 15.40 -0.65
C ALA A 27 0.43 13.88 -0.61
N ILE A 28 1.62 13.41 -0.22
CA ILE A 28 1.92 11.99 -0.11
C ILE A 28 1.18 11.38 1.08
N ALA A 29 1.09 12.09 2.20
CA ALA A 29 0.37 11.62 3.38
C ALA A 29 -1.10 11.35 3.07
N GLU A 30 -1.75 12.25 2.33
CA GLU A 30 -3.14 12.07 1.90
C GLU A 30 -3.30 10.82 1.03
N LYS A 31 -2.37 10.60 0.12
CA LYS A 31 -2.40 9.42 -0.76
C LYS A 31 -2.16 8.13 0.01
N ILE A 32 -1.23 8.13 0.98
CA ILE A 32 -1.00 6.95 1.84
C ILE A 32 -2.31 6.58 2.53
N HIS A 33 -2.96 7.54 3.15
CA HIS A 33 -4.21 7.32 3.88
C HIS A 33 -5.30 6.78 2.94
N LEU A 34 -5.45 7.39 1.77
CA LEU A 34 -6.42 6.95 0.77
C LEU A 34 -6.15 5.51 0.30
N ARG A 35 -4.89 5.20 -0.03
CA ARG A 35 -4.55 3.87 -0.54
C ARG A 35 -4.75 2.78 0.50
N VAL A 36 -4.37 3.02 1.75
CA VAL A 36 -4.60 2.06 2.83
C VAL A 36 -6.09 1.77 2.99
N GLN A 37 -6.92 2.82 2.96
CA GLN A 37 -8.38 2.64 3.02
C GLN A 37 -8.91 1.83 1.85
N GLN A 38 -8.42 2.07 0.64
CA GLN A 38 -8.83 1.34 -0.55
C GLN A 38 -8.42 -0.14 -0.49
N ILE A 39 -7.22 -0.42 0.01
CA ILE A 39 -6.74 -1.79 0.19
C ILE A 39 -7.64 -2.51 1.20
N GLU A 40 -7.91 -1.88 2.33
CA GLU A 40 -8.76 -2.45 3.37
C GLU A 40 -10.18 -2.72 2.85
N ALA A 41 -10.73 -1.80 2.09
CA ALA A 41 -12.08 -1.91 1.54
C ALA A 41 -12.18 -2.94 0.41
N SER A 42 -11.08 -3.29 -0.24
CA SER A 42 -11.07 -4.27 -1.33
C SER A 42 -11.20 -5.68 -0.78
N GLU A 43 -12.03 -6.49 -1.43
CA GLU A 43 -12.27 -7.87 -1.00
C GLU A 43 -11.01 -8.73 -1.14
N ASN A 44 -10.28 -8.54 -2.24
CA ASN A 44 -9.07 -9.30 -2.55
C ASN A 44 -8.19 -8.52 -3.53
N ILE A 45 -6.99 -9.06 -3.76
CA ILE A 45 -6.03 -8.42 -4.67
C ILE A 45 -6.51 -8.47 -6.13
N GLU A 46 -7.21 -9.53 -6.51
CA GLU A 46 -7.76 -9.69 -7.86
C GLU A 46 -8.74 -8.56 -8.18
N PHE A 47 -9.53 -8.15 -7.19
CA PHE A 47 -10.44 -7.00 -7.33
C PHE A 47 -9.64 -5.71 -7.62
N MET A 48 -8.58 -5.48 -6.85
CA MET A 48 -7.75 -4.27 -7.03
C MET A 48 -7.10 -4.22 -8.40
N LEU A 49 -6.62 -5.37 -8.89
CA LEU A 49 -6.00 -5.45 -10.21
C LEU A 49 -7.04 -5.26 -11.32
N ALA A 50 -8.19 -5.91 -11.21
CA ALA A 50 -9.25 -5.83 -12.21
C ALA A 50 -9.82 -4.42 -12.35
N HIS A 51 -9.95 -3.70 -11.25
CA HIS A 51 -10.52 -2.34 -11.22
C HIS A 51 -9.46 -1.24 -11.22
N ASN A 52 -8.20 -1.62 -11.39
CA ASN A 52 -7.08 -0.67 -11.45
C ASN A 52 -7.05 0.31 -10.27
N ILE A 53 -7.36 -0.19 -9.08
CA ILE A 53 -7.39 0.63 -7.85
C ILE A 53 -5.99 1.17 -7.57
N GLY A 54 -5.85 2.51 -7.57
CA GLY A 54 -4.56 3.14 -7.33
C GLY A 54 -3.47 2.71 -8.33
N ARG A 55 -3.87 2.29 -9.53
CA ARG A 55 -2.97 1.70 -10.53
C ARG A 55 -2.22 0.49 -9.96
N CYS A 56 -2.93 -0.31 -9.16
CA CYS A 56 -2.37 -1.50 -8.55
C CYS A 56 -1.74 -2.42 -9.60
N HIS A 57 -0.52 -2.86 -9.34
CA HIS A 57 0.16 -3.78 -10.23
C HIS A 57 1.08 -4.69 -9.45
N LYS A 58 1.28 -5.89 -10.00
CA LYS A 58 2.17 -6.89 -9.44
C LYS A 58 3.62 -6.48 -9.70
N LEU A 59 4.45 -6.61 -8.68
CA LEU A 59 5.88 -6.37 -8.84
C LEU A 59 6.54 -7.56 -9.49
N LYS A 60 7.61 -7.30 -10.25
CA LYS A 60 8.31 -8.30 -11.06
C LYS A 60 9.59 -8.79 -10.36
N HIS A 61 10.18 -9.83 -10.95
CA HIS A 61 11.41 -10.48 -10.51
C HIS A 61 11.22 -11.15 -9.16
N ASN A 62 12.13 -11.10 -8.24
CA ASN A 62 12.11 -11.83 -6.98
C ASN A 62 11.14 -11.29 -5.93
N ARG A 63 10.05 -10.63 -6.37
CA ARG A 63 9.09 -10.00 -5.46
C ARG A 63 7.69 -10.63 -5.61
N ASP A 64 7.65 -11.95 -5.66
CA ASP A 64 6.38 -12.69 -5.76
C ASP A 64 5.47 -12.39 -4.57
N GLY A 65 4.19 -12.17 -4.88
CA GLY A 65 3.19 -11.83 -3.87
C GLY A 65 3.24 -10.38 -3.43
N GLU A 66 4.10 -9.55 -4.03
CA GLU A 66 4.17 -8.13 -3.74
C GLU A 66 3.55 -7.29 -4.84
N TYR A 67 2.91 -6.23 -4.42
CA TYR A 67 2.16 -5.31 -5.28
C TYR A 67 2.47 -3.89 -4.89
N ALA A 68 2.21 -2.96 -5.81
CA ALA A 68 2.35 -1.54 -5.55
C ALA A 68 1.10 -0.79 -5.97
N VAL A 69 0.79 0.27 -5.25
CA VAL A 69 -0.20 1.28 -5.64
C VAL A 69 0.49 2.63 -5.69
N ASP A 70 0.04 3.47 -6.61
CA ASP A 70 0.63 4.80 -6.78
C ASP A 70 0.22 5.73 -5.65
N LEU A 71 1.20 6.49 -5.19
CA LEU A 71 0.99 7.68 -4.38
C LEU A 71 1.17 8.89 -5.30
N THR A 72 1.63 10.01 -4.79
CA THR A 72 2.02 11.13 -5.63
C THR A 72 3.36 10.78 -6.30
N GLN A 73 3.43 10.90 -7.62
CA GLN A 73 4.64 10.55 -8.37
C GLN A 73 5.87 11.25 -7.80
N PRO A 74 7.00 10.56 -7.67
CA PRO A 74 7.29 9.19 -8.11
C PRO A 74 7.08 8.13 -7.02
N TYR A 75 6.37 8.43 -5.95
CA TYR A 75 6.23 7.56 -4.79
C TYR A 75 5.17 6.48 -4.99
N ARG A 76 5.43 5.30 -4.42
CA ARG A 76 4.50 4.16 -4.42
C ARG A 76 4.47 3.50 -3.05
N LEU A 77 3.32 2.91 -2.72
CA LEU A 77 3.14 2.11 -1.51
C LEU A 77 3.23 0.65 -1.91
N VAL A 78 4.17 -0.08 -1.33
CA VAL A 78 4.38 -1.50 -1.61
C VAL A 78 3.78 -2.34 -0.49
N PHE A 79 3.07 -3.39 -0.87
CA PHE A 79 2.44 -4.31 0.08
C PHE A 79 2.50 -5.74 -0.44
N GLU A 80 2.45 -6.69 0.50
CA GLU A 80 2.48 -8.11 0.22
C GLU A 80 1.12 -8.69 0.53
N VAL A 81 0.61 -9.58 -0.33
CA VAL A 81 -0.68 -10.23 -0.11
C VAL A 81 -0.48 -11.71 0.08
N LYS A 82 -1.04 -12.26 1.16
CA LYS A 82 -1.04 -13.69 1.46
C LYS A 82 -2.45 -14.15 1.80
N GLY A 83 -2.72 -15.44 1.53
CA GLY A 83 -4.00 -16.07 1.81
C GLY A 83 -4.80 -16.33 0.55
N ASN A 84 -5.63 -17.37 0.59
CA ASN A 84 -6.48 -17.78 -0.52
C ASN A 84 -7.92 -17.31 -0.36
N GLU A 85 -8.59 -17.77 0.69
CA GLU A 85 -9.98 -17.40 0.95
C GLU A 85 -10.06 -16.02 1.63
N ILE A 86 -9.26 -15.82 2.67
CA ILE A 86 -9.15 -14.54 3.36
C ILE A 86 -7.74 -14.03 3.12
N GLN A 87 -7.64 -12.91 2.43
CA GLN A 87 -6.34 -12.31 2.12
C GLN A 87 -5.96 -11.25 3.14
N ILE A 88 -4.68 -11.24 3.47
CA ILE A 88 -4.08 -10.27 4.37
C ILE A 88 -3.07 -9.45 3.56
N ALA A 89 -3.22 -8.14 3.59
CA ALA A 89 -2.29 -7.22 2.96
C ALA A 89 -1.35 -6.67 4.03
N LYS A 90 -0.06 -6.99 3.89
CA LYS A 90 0.99 -6.47 4.77
C LYS A 90 1.66 -5.29 4.08
N ILE A 91 1.51 -4.11 4.66
CA ILE A 91 2.16 -2.91 4.11
C ILE A 91 3.65 -2.97 4.43
N LEU A 92 4.47 -2.88 3.41
CA LEU A 92 5.92 -3.04 3.52
C LEU A 92 6.68 -1.72 3.59
N GLU A 93 6.44 -0.83 2.64
CA GLU A 93 7.25 0.38 2.53
C GLU A 93 6.63 1.42 1.58
N VAL A 94 7.06 2.65 1.77
CA VAL A 94 6.85 3.73 0.80
C VAL A 94 8.17 3.86 0.03
N VAL A 95 8.13 3.75 -1.28
CA VAL A 95 9.33 3.82 -2.12
C VAL A 95 9.24 4.92 -3.15
N ASP A 96 10.40 5.45 -3.49
CA ASP A 96 10.58 6.46 -4.52
C ASP A 96 11.11 5.77 -5.78
N TYR A 97 10.27 5.68 -6.80
CA TYR A 97 10.63 5.06 -8.07
C TYR A 97 11.05 6.14 -9.08
N HIS A 98 12.30 6.45 -9.04
CA HIS A 98 12.90 7.31 -10.06
C HIS A 98 13.35 6.52 -11.26
#